data_33c1221912ba5b938b82726af00906b1
#
_entry.id   33c1221912ba5b938b82726af00906b1
#
_cell.length_a   1.000
_cell.length_b   1.000
_cell.length_c   1.000
_cell.angle_alpha   90.00
_cell.angle_beta   90.00
_cell.angle_gamma   90.00
#
_symmetry.space_group_name_H-M   'P 1'
#
loop_
_entity.id
_entity.type
_entity.pdbx_description
1 polymer ?
#
loop_
_entity_poly.entity_id
_entity_poly.type
_entity_poly.pdbx_seq_one_letter_code
_entity_poly.pdbx_strand_id
1 'polypeptide(L)'
;MSKRTYQPSKRCRKRQFGFRARMATKNGADIIRRRRAKGRKRLLPKGAEIQYKRHTSSTAVNPAARIRLTPPWNFFSRADPREMRLTRQQSMTRAFQFARVRNEGPSVAGRLIVLSATPLEHPEEPSKFGIICTKKIGCAVVRNKLRRRVREILRAHGAPFENGVHLVCVLRWRAVEASYADLERDWRKAARKLKLQLLSREQDKT
;
A
#
# COMPACT_ATOMS: atom_id res chain seq x y z
N MET A 1 -10.04 43.62 20.28
CA MET A 1 -11.41 43.15 20.54
C MET A 1 -11.36 41.69 20.93
N SER A 2 -11.78 41.31 22.16
CA SER A 2 -11.81 39.92 22.60
C SER A 2 -13.00 39.17 21.97
N LYS A 3 -12.76 38.09 21.29
CA LYS A 3 -13.80 37.23 20.69
C LYS A 3 -14.47 36.38 21.78
N ARG A 4 -15.50 36.93 22.45
CA ARG A 4 -16.25 36.26 23.53
C ARG A 4 -17.37 35.33 23.06
N THR A 5 -17.75 35.39 21.77
CA THR A 5 -18.88 34.68 21.21
C THR A 5 -18.44 33.36 20.55
N TYR A 6 -19.38 32.43 20.40
CA TYR A 6 -19.17 31.15 19.72
C TYR A 6 -18.49 31.31 18.35
N GLN A 7 -17.34 30.67 18.16
CA GLN A 7 -16.62 30.62 16.91
C GLN A 7 -16.92 29.29 16.23
N PRO A 8 -17.66 29.27 15.11
CA PRO A 8 -18.03 28.01 14.44
C PRO A 8 -16.79 27.32 13.86
N SER A 9 -16.56 26.09 14.27
CA SER A 9 -15.47 25.28 13.76
C SER A 9 -16.01 23.92 13.27
N LYS A 10 -15.83 23.65 11.99
CA LYS A 10 -16.19 22.35 11.40
C LYS A 10 -15.37 21.20 12.01
N ARG A 11 -14.13 21.47 12.40
CA ARG A 11 -13.22 20.49 13.02
C ARG A 11 -13.70 20.10 14.43
N CYS A 12 -14.00 21.08 15.28
CA CYS A 12 -14.52 20.87 16.61
C CYS A 12 -15.86 20.12 16.55
N ARG A 13 -16.76 20.53 15.64
CA ARG A 13 -18.07 19.89 15.47
C ARG A 13 -17.96 18.44 15.05
N LYS A 14 -17.01 18.08 14.16
CA LYS A 14 -16.74 16.68 13.81
C LYS A 14 -16.17 15.88 14.97
N ARG A 15 -15.30 16.47 15.80
CA ARG A 15 -14.73 15.81 16.98
C ARG A 15 -15.79 15.53 18.05
N GLN A 16 -16.73 16.44 18.28
CA GLN A 16 -17.77 16.30 19.32
C GLN A 16 -18.96 15.44 18.86
N PHE A 17 -19.43 15.62 17.63
CA PHE A 17 -20.68 15.05 17.13
C PHE A 17 -20.50 14.09 15.96
N GLY A 18 -19.26 13.79 15.57
CA GLY A 18 -18.97 12.84 14.51
C GLY A 18 -19.35 11.42 14.88
N PHE A 19 -19.49 10.56 13.89
CA PHE A 19 -19.90 9.16 14.08
C PHE A 19 -19.01 8.42 15.10
N ARG A 20 -17.70 8.51 14.96
CA ARG A 20 -16.74 7.86 15.86
C ARG A 20 -16.86 8.36 17.30
N ALA A 21 -17.02 9.67 17.49
CA ALA A 21 -17.17 10.27 18.81
C ALA A 21 -18.45 9.80 19.50
N ARG A 22 -19.56 9.66 18.76
CA ARG A 22 -20.81 9.14 19.31
C ARG A 22 -20.74 7.63 19.58
N MET A 23 -20.08 6.86 18.71
CA MET A 23 -19.95 5.42 18.93
C MET A 23 -18.98 5.06 20.07
N ALA A 24 -18.12 5.99 20.48
CA ALA A 24 -17.19 5.79 21.60
C ALA A 24 -17.88 5.79 22.98
N THR A 25 -19.12 6.28 23.06
CA THR A 25 -19.87 6.34 24.32
C THR A 25 -21.21 5.62 24.21
N LYS A 26 -21.68 4.96 25.29
CA LYS A 26 -22.96 4.26 25.34
C LYS A 26 -24.12 5.19 24.92
N ASN A 27 -24.21 6.37 25.55
CA ASN A 27 -25.26 7.34 25.23
C ASN A 27 -25.21 7.83 23.78
N GLY A 28 -24.02 8.02 23.23
CA GLY A 28 -23.83 8.39 21.83
C GLY A 28 -24.30 7.31 20.86
N ALA A 29 -23.99 6.06 21.13
CA ALA A 29 -24.46 4.91 20.35
C ALA A 29 -26.00 4.79 20.40
N ASP A 30 -26.60 4.99 21.56
CA ASP A 30 -28.07 4.95 21.73
C ASP A 30 -28.77 6.09 20.95
N ILE A 31 -28.16 7.27 20.87
CA ILE A 31 -28.68 8.34 20.03
C ILE A 31 -28.70 7.91 18.55
N ILE A 32 -27.63 7.29 18.06
CA ILE A 32 -27.57 6.79 16.69
C ILE A 32 -28.60 5.70 16.46
N ARG A 33 -28.76 4.76 17.41
CA ARG A 33 -29.74 3.67 17.36
C ARG A 33 -31.17 4.22 17.27
N ARG A 34 -31.54 5.16 18.16
CA ARG A 34 -32.86 5.82 18.13
C ARG A 34 -33.14 6.57 16.85
N ARG A 35 -32.13 7.20 16.27
CA ARG A 35 -32.29 7.91 14.97
C ARG A 35 -32.49 6.93 13.82
N ARG A 36 -31.80 5.76 13.84
CA ARG A 36 -32.01 4.68 12.87
C ARG A 36 -33.42 4.08 12.99
N ALA A 37 -33.87 3.78 14.21
CA ALA A 37 -35.21 3.26 14.48
C ALA A 37 -36.32 4.20 13.97
N LYS A 38 -36.11 5.52 14.04
CA LYS A 38 -37.02 6.54 13.51
C LYS A 38 -36.92 6.72 11.98
N GLY A 39 -36.09 5.96 11.28
CA GLY A 39 -35.92 6.06 9.82
C GLY A 39 -35.27 7.36 9.32
N ARG A 40 -34.54 8.08 10.19
CA ARG A 40 -33.92 9.34 9.78
C ARG A 40 -32.78 9.11 8.80
N LYS A 41 -32.84 9.75 7.60
CA LYS A 41 -31.78 9.69 6.58
C LYS A 41 -30.44 10.26 7.10
N ARG A 42 -30.46 11.32 7.94
CA ARG A 42 -29.27 11.89 8.55
C ARG A 42 -29.14 11.43 9.98
N LEU A 43 -28.09 10.65 10.26
CA LEU A 43 -27.80 10.17 11.59
C LEU A 43 -27.04 11.16 12.46
N LEU A 44 -26.28 12.07 11.84
CA LEU A 44 -25.47 13.08 12.49
C LEU A 44 -26.01 14.49 12.25
N PRO A 45 -25.66 15.49 13.11
CA PRO A 45 -25.99 16.87 12.87
C PRO A 45 -25.33 17.40 11.59
N LYS A 46 -26.01 18.38 10.92
CA LYS A 46 -25.44 19.06 9.74
C LYS A 46 -24.05 19.63 10.06
N GLY A 47 -23.06 19.33 9.22
CA GLY A 47 -21.66 19.75 9.38
C GLY A 47 -20.78 18.81 10.18
N ALA A 48 -21.32 17.76 10.83
CA ALA A 48 -20.56 16.68 11.44
C ALA A 48 -20.37 15.48 10.51
N GLU A 49 -21.13 15.41 9.43
CA GLU A 49 -21.03 14.37 8.42
C GLU A 49 -19.76 14.54 7.59
N ILE A 50 -19.10 13.42 7.27
CA ILE A 50 -18.01 13.41 6.30
C ILE A 50 -18.70 13.47 4.92
N GLN A 51 -18.65 14.63 4.29
CA GLN A 51 -19.07 14.74 2.89
C GLN A 51 -17.99 14.12 2.01
N TYR A 52 -18.05 12.82 1.80
CA TYR A 52 -17.47 12.27 0.59
C TYR A 52 -18.34 12.77 -0.57
N LYS A 53 -17.80 13.62 -1.42
CA LYS A 53 -18.38 13.87 -2.74
C LYS A 53 -18.28 12.52 -3.48
N ARG A 54 -19.29 11.68 -3.32
CA ARG A 54 -19.53 10.64 -4.31
C ARG A 54 -19.88 11.42 -5.57
N HIS A 55 -19.08 11.32 -6.60
CA HIS A 55 -19.52 11.62 -7.94
C HIS A 55 -20.59 10.59 -8.28
N THR A 56 -21.80 10.82 -7.82
CA THR A 56 -22.98 10.23 -8.41
C THR A 56 -23.20 11.04 -9.68
N SER A 57 -22.58 10.63 -10.79
CA SER A 57 -23.15 10.91 -12.09
C SER A 57 -24.57 10.41 -12.02
N SER A 58 -25.53 11.34 -12.10
CA SER A 58 -26.95 11.06 -12.17
C SER A 58 -27.27 10.51 -13.56
N THR A 59 -26.94 9.26 -13.80
CA THR A 59 -27.59 8.43 -14.78
C THR A 59 -28.62 7.62 -14.01
N ALA A 60 -29.89 7.90 -14.28
CA ALA A 60 -31.02 7.12 -13.80
C ALA A 60 -30.83 5.67 -14.22
N VAL A 61 -30.25 4.86 -13.32
CA VAL A 61 -30.08 3.43 -13.53
C VAL A 61 -31.35 2.75 -13.04
N ASN A 62 -32.06 2.21 -14.00
CA ASN A 62 -33.22 1.34 -13.87
C ASN A 62 -33.02 0.31 -12.72
N PRO A 63 -33.90 0.24 -11.69
CA PRO A 63 -33.69 -0.63 -10.52
C PRO A 63 -33.78 -2.13 -10.83
N ALA A 64 -34.14 -2.53 -12.05
CA ALA A 64 -34.23 -3.93 -12.48
C ALA A 64 -32.87 -4.52 -12.92
N ALA A 65 -31.87 -3.71 -13.19
CA ALA A 65 -30.53 -4.18 -13.52
C ALA A 65 -29.61 -4.11 -12.29
N ARG A 66 -29.82 -4.95 -11.29
CA ARG A 66 -28.77 -5.29 -10.31
C ARG A 66 -27.71 -6.18 -10.98
N ILE A 67 -27.09 -5.67 -12.03
CA ILE A 67 -25.77 -6.11 -12.38
C ILE A 67 -24.92 -5.72 -11.17
N ARG A 68 -24.39 -6.70 -10.45
CA ARG A 68 -23.33 -6.49 -9.46
C ARG A 68 -22.16 -5.89 -10.25
N LEU A 69 -22.15 -4.57 -10.37
CA LEU A 69 -20.96 -3.83 -10.74
C LEU A 69 -19.96 -4.05 -9.60
N THR A 70 -19.20 -5.13 -9.70
CA THR A 70 -17.96 -5.26 -8.96
C THR A 70 -17.17 -3.99 -9.25
N PRO A 71 -16.73 -3.25 -8.23
CA PRO A 71 -16.01 -2.02 -8.44
C PRO A 71 -14.77 -2.29 -9.30
N PRO A 72 -14.34 -1.35 -10.17
CA PRO A 72 -13.24 -1.57 -11.11
C PRO A 72 -11.87 -1.87 -10.47
N TRP A 73 -11.78 -1.85 -9.16
CA TRP A 73 -10.61 -2.28 -8.40
C TRP A 73 -10.59 -3.80 -8.10
N ASN A 74 -11.68 -4.55 -8.39
CA ASN A 74 -11.65 -6.01 -8.49
C ASN A 74 -11.03 -6.51 -9.82
N PHE A 75 -10.30 -5.67 -10.52
CA PHE A 75 -9.43 -6.08 -11.62
C PHE A 75 -8.33 -7.07 -11.17
N PHE A 76 -8.23 -7.32 -9.86
CA PHE A 76 -7.27 -8.24 -9.25
C PHE A 76 -7.76 -9.69 -9.09
N SER A 77 -8.92 -10.08 -9.62
CA SER A 77 -9.43 -11.44 -9.42
C SER A 77 -9.20 -12.41 -10.57
N ARG A 78 -8.41 -12.05 -11.56
CA ARG A 78 -7.71 -13.03 -12.41
C ARG A 78 -6.21 -12.92 -12.12
N ALA A 79 -5.81 -13.52 -11.00
CA ALA A 79 -4.40 -13.81 -10.77
C ALA A 79 -3.98 -14.75 -11.90
N ASP A 80 -3.23 -14.25 -12.86
CA ASP A 80 -2.40 -15.07 -13.71
C ASP A 80 -1.59 -15.97 -12.77
N PRO A 81 -1.54 -17.30 -12.98
CA PRO A 81 -0.76 -18.20 -12.12
C PRO A 81 0.73 -17.85 -12.06
N ARG A 82 1.16 -16.85 -12.82
CA ARG A 82 2.51 -16.27 -12.83
C ARG A 82 2.66 -15.01 -11.96
N GLU A 83 1.56 -14.47 -11.41
CA GLU A 83 1.63 -13.28 -10.56
C GLU A 83 1.85 -13.65 -9.11
N MET A 84 2.93 -13.14 -8.55
CA MET A 84 3.23 -13.31 -7.13
C MET A 84 2.26 -12.52 -6.25
N ARG A 85 1.63 -13.18 -5.30
CA ARG A 85 0.76 -12.53 -4.32
C ARG A 85 1.61 -11.92 -3.21
N LEU A 86 1.76 -10.58 -3.23
CA LEU A 86 2.37 -9.86 -2.12
C LEU A 86 1.38 -9.74 -0.94
N THR A 87 1.44 -10.69 -0.03
CA THR A 87 0.66 -10.66 1.20
C THR A 87 1.30 -9.73 2.24
N ARG A 88 0.54 -9.35 3.28
CA ARG A 88 1.08 -8.56 4.39
C ARG A 88 2.19 -9.29 5.14
N GLN A 89 2.12 -10.62 5.22
CA GLN A 89 3.11 -11.47 5.88
C GLN A 89 4.46 -11.47 5.14
N GLN A 90 4.45 -11.31 3.82
CA GLN A 90 5.65 -11.21 2.99
C GLN A 90 6.28 -9.80 2.99
N SER A 91 5.68 -8.84 3.68
CA SER A 91 6.26 -7.50 3.80
C SER A 91 7.22 -7.42 4.97
N MET A 92 8.46 -7.04 4.72
CA MET A 92 9.42 -6.74 5.78
C MET A 92 8.98 -5.51 6.57
N THR A 93 8.95 -5.64 7.90
CA THR A 93 8.55 -4.56 8.81
C THR A 93 9.61 -4.26 9.87
N ARG A 94 10.45 -5.22 10.20
CA ARG A 94 11.43 -5.13 11.29
C ARG A 94 12.78 -4.63 10.78
N ALA A 95 13.39 -3.69 11.49
CA ALA A 95 14.66 -3.06 11.10
C ALA A 95 15.80 -4.07 10.92
N PHE A 96 15.88 -5.11 11.77
CA PHE A 96 16.92 -6.12 11.67
C PHE A 96 16.88 -6.90 10.36
N GLN A 97 15.69 -7.14 9.78
CA GLN A 97 15.56 -7.83 8.50
C GLN A 97 16.24 -7.04 7.37
N PHE A 98 16.05 -5.72 7.37
CA PHE A 98 16.72 -4.84 6.40
C PHE A 98 18.23 -4.76 6.62
N ALA A 99 18.67 -4.75 7.88
CA ALA A 99 20.09 -4.76 8.22
C ALA A 99 20.77 -6.05 7.76
N ARG A 100 20.15 -7.21 7.99
CA ARG A 100 20.65 -8.51 7.54
C ARG A 100 20.87 -8.54 6.03
N VAL A 101 19.84 -8.12 5.25
CA VAL A 101 19.95 -8.09 3.78
C VAL A 101 21.06 -7.15 3.31
N ARG A 102 21.26 -6.03 3.99
CA ARG A 102 22.31 -5.07 3.62
C ARG A 102 23.71 -5.59 3.90
N ASN A 103 23.90 -6.28 5.02
CA ASN A 103 25.23 -6.70 5.48
C ASN A 103 25.68 -8.03 4.87
N GLU A 104 24.75 -8.96 4.69
CA GLU A 104 25.07 -10.35 4.30
C GLU A 104 24.80 -10.61 2.82
N GLY A 105 23.85 -9.87 2.22
CA GLY A 105 23.38 -10.15 0.88
C GLY A 105 24.17 -9.50 -0.25
N PRO A 106 24.24 -10.15 -1.43
CA PRO A 106 24.69 -9.49 -2.64
C PRO A 106 23.78 -8.31 -2.98
N SER A 107 24.37 -7.28 -3.56
CA SER A 107 23.68 -6.06 -3.93
C SER A 107 24.00 -5.67 -5.37
N VAL A 108 22.96 -5.45 -6.16
CA VAL A 108 23.08 -5.01 -7.55
C VAL A 108 22.51 -3.60 -7.68
N ALA A 109 23.37 -2.65 -8.04
CA ALA A 109 22.99 -1.27 -8.28
C ALA A 109 22.56 -1.08 -9.74
N GLY A 110 21.28 -0.77 -9.94
CA GLY A 110 20.75 -0.25 -11.18
C GLY A 110 20.79 1.28 -11.23
N ARG A 111 20.35 1.86 -12.35
CA ARG A 111 20.25 3.31 -12.50
C ARG A 111 19.20 3.93 -11.59
N LEU A 112 18.04 3.29 -11.46
CA LEU A 112 16.85 3.78 -10.75
C LEU A 112 16.63 3.05 -9.43
N ILE A 113 17.05 1.79 -9.34
CA ILE A 113 16.78 0.87 -8.24
C ILE A 113 18.08 0.16 -7.83
N VAL A 114 18.22 -0.09 -6.54
CA VAL A 114 19.22 -1.02 -6.01
C VAL A 114 18.48 -2.21 -5.44
N LEU A 115 18.84 -3.41 -5.88
CA LEU A 115 18.30 -4.67 -5.36
C LEU A 115 19.36 -5.36 -4.52
N SER A 116 18.96 -5.79 -3.32
CA SER A 116 19.79 -6.61 -2.43
C SER A 116 18.97 -7.81 -1.99
N ALA A 117 19.58 -8.97 -1.93
CA ALA A 117 18.89 -10.18 -1.50
C ALA A 117 19.80 -11.04 -0.61
N THR A 118 19.18 -11.73 0.34
CA THR A 118 19.85 -12.72 1.21
C THR A 118 19.04 -13.99 1.19
N PRO A 119 19.67 -15.16 0.93
CA PRO A 119 18.98 -16.44 1.03
C PRO A 119 18.55 -16.67 2.49
N LEU A 120 17.41 -17.34 2.63
CA LEU A 120 16.92 -17.84 3.91
C LEU A 120 17.56 -19.19 4.23
N GLU A 121 17.63 -19.51 5.50
CA GLU A 121 18.09 -20.83 5.98
C GLU A 121 17.16 -21.95 5.54
N HIS A 122 15.85 -21.63 5.43
CA HIS A 122 14.82 -22.55 4.97
C HIS A 122 14.29 -22.09 3.59
N PRO A 123 14.68 -22.75 2.49
CA PRO A 123 14.31 -22.35 1.14
C PRO A 123 12.80 -22.48 0.85
N GLU A 124 12.08 -23.27 1.65
CA GLU A 124 10.62 -23.43 1.52
C GLU A 124 9.81 -22.28 2.10
N GLU A 125 10.43 -21.45 2.96
CA GLU A 125 9.73 -20.31 3.54
C GLU A 125 9.41 -19.24 2.47
N PRO A 126 8.23 -18.63 2.55
CA PRO A 126 7.86 -17.55 1.63
C PRO A 126 8.79 -16.36 1.78
N SER A 127 9.27 -15.86 0.69
CA SER A 127 10.17 -14.70 0.65
C SER A 127 9.53 -13.45 1.23
N LYS A 128 10.33 -12.62 1.86
CA LYS A 128 9.91 -11.31 2.38
C LYS A 128 10.50 -10.17 1.57
N PHE A 129 9.67 -9.18 1.29
CA PHE A 129 10.01 -8.04 0.43
C PHE A 129 10.02 -6.75 1.22
N GLY A 130 11.10 -5.98 1.08
CA GLY A 130 11.25 -4.66 1.63
C GLY A 130 11.39 -3.60 0.54
N ILE A 131 10.68 -2.47 0.67
CA ILE A 131 10.81 -1.34 -0.25
C ILE A 131 11.25 -0.11 0.54
N ILE A 132 12.46 0.36 0.27
CA ILE A 132 13.04 1.55 0.89
C ILE A 132 12.91 2.73 -0.07
N CYS A 133 12.24 3.78 0.41
CA CYS A 133 12.11 5.05 -0.28
C CYS A 133 12.44 6.16 0.72
N THR A 134 13.61 6.74 0.60
CA THR A 134 14.14 7.75 1.52
C THR A 134 13.41 9.09 1.39
N LYS A 135 13.47 9.93 2.43
CA LYS A 135 12.89 11.28 2.41
C LYS A 135 13.51 12.19 1.35
N LYS A 136 14.76 11.93 0.95
CA LYS A 136 15.48 12.66 -0.11
C LYS A 136 14.83 12.56 -1.50
N ILE A 137 13.99 11.55 -1.73
CA ILE A 137 13.30 11.34 -3.02
C ILE A 137 12.17 12.37 -3.23
N GLY A 138 11.60 12.91 -2.17
CA GLY A 138 10.54 13.92 -2.26
C GLY A 138 9.44 13.77 -1.21
N CYS A 139 8.31 14.41 -1.47
CA CYS A 139 7.15 14.40 -0.56
C CYS A 139 6.49 13.01 -0.45
N ALA A 140 5.60 12.86 0.52
CA ALA A 140 4.94 11.58 0.80
C ALA A 140 4.15 11.03 -0.40
N VAL A 141 3.54 11.91 -1.20
CA VAL A 141 2.76 11.55 -2.39
C VAL A 141 3.65 10.86 -3.43
N VAL A 142 4.80 11.48 -3.75
CA VAL A 142 5.78 10.92 -4.70
C VAL A 142 6.31 9.56 -4.21
N ARG A 143 6.72 9.49 -2.95
CA ARG A 143 7.21 8.23 -2.35
C ARG A 143 6.17 7.12 -2.38
N ASN A 144 4.90 7.43 -2.11
CA ASN A 144 3.82 6.45 -2.16
C ASN A 144 3.52 5.99 -3.60
N LYS A 145 3.57 6.90 -4.58
CA LYS A 145 3.45 6.56 -6.01
C LYS A 145 4.53 5.57 -6.44
N LEU A 146 5.79 5.83 -6.08
CA LEU A 146 6.93 4.97 -6.40
C LEU A 146 6.81 3.59 -5.71
N ARG A 147 6.45 3.56 -4.43
CA ARG A 147 6.22 2.28 -3.72
C ARG A 147 5.12 1.43 -4.36
N ARG A 148 4.05 2.07 -4.86
CA ARG A 148 2.97 1.35 -5.57
C ARG A 148 3.48 0.76 -6.87
N ARG A 149 4.25 1.52 -7.67
CA ARG A 149 4.86 1.04 -8.92
C ARG A 149 5.79 -0.15 -8.69
N VAL A 150 6.66 -0.07 -7.68
CA VAL A 150 7.57 -1.18 -7.35
C VAL A 150 6.81 -2.41 -6.88
N ARG A 151 5.74 -2.27 -6.09
CA ARG A 151 4.90 -3.43 -5.71
C ARG A 151 4.26 -4.09 -6.92
N GLU A 152 3.84 -3.31 -7.90
CA GLU A 152 3.27 -3.84 -9.15
C GLU A 152 4.31 -4.62 -9.94
N ILE A 153 5.53 -4.07 -10.08
CA ILE A 153 6.65 -4.76 -10.71
C ILE A 153 7.01 -6.06 -9.97
N LEU A 154 7.01 -6.04 -8.63
CA LEU A 154 7.25 -7.24 -7.84
C LEU A 154 6.17 -8.30 -8.06
N ARG A 155 4.90 -7.92 -8.20
CA ARG A 155 3.82 -8.87 -8.53
C ARG A 155 4.02 -9.50 -9.90
N ALA A 156 4.32 -8.68 -10.90
CA ALA A 156 4.46 -9.14 -12.27
C ALA A 156 5.73 -9.97 -12.52
N HIS A 157 6.81 -9.66 -11.81
CA HIS A 157 8.15 -10.20 -12.12
C HIS A 157 8.88 -10.79 -10.91
N GLY A 158 8.23 -10.89 -9.76
CA GLY A 158 8.83 -11.37 -8.52
C GLY A 158 8.88 -12.90 -8.38
N ALA A 159 8.20 -13.65 -9.23
CA ALA A 159 8.13 -15.09 -9.17
C ALA A 159 9.48 -15.83 -8.99
N PRO A 160 10.61 -15.37 -9.60
CA PRO A 160 11.92 -16.00 -9.36
C PRO A 160 12.43 -15.90 -7.92
N PHE A 161 11.80 -15.05 -7.09
CA PHE A 161 12.15 -14.82 -5.68
C PHE A 161 10.97 -15.14 -4.75
N GLU A 162 10.08 -16.05 -5.14
CA GLU A 162 8.86 -16.33 -4.38
C GLU A 162 9.15 -16.99 -3.05
N ASN A 163 10.12 -17.90 -3.00
CA ASN A 163 10.51 -18.62 -1.81
C ASN A 163 12.01 -18.49 -1.51
N GLY A 164 12.34 -18.63 -0.25
CA GLY A 164 13.71 -18.78 0.21
C GLY A 164 14.58 -17.51 0.20
N VAL A 165 14.03 -16.31 -0.03
CA VAL A 165 14.84 -15.10 -0.19
C VAL A 165 14.25 -13.89 0.53
N HIS A 166 15.06 -13.15 1.25
CA HIS A 166 14.76 -11.80 1.68
C HIS A 166 15.23 -10.80 0.63
N LEU A 167 14.31 -10.09 -0.01
CA LEU A 167 14.61 -9.12 -1.07
C LEU A 167 14.32 -7.69 -0.61
N VAL A 168 15.31 -6.81 -0.77
CA VAL A 168 15.16 -5.37 -0.49
C VAL A 168 15.37 -4.56 -1.75
N CYS A 169 14.41 -3.72 -2.07
CA CYS A 169 14.45 -2.77 -3.18
C CYS A 169 14.62 -1.35 -2.64
N VAL A 170 15.73 -0.71 -2.94
CA VAL A 170 16.01 0.68 -2.57
C VAL A 170 15.83 1.57 -3.80
N LEU A 171 14.93 2.52 -3.71
CA LEU A 171 14.69 3.49 -4.77
C LEU A 171 15.73 4.63 -4.71
N ARG A 172 16.29 4.97 -5.86
CA ARG A 172 17.22 6.10 -6.01
C ARG A 172 16.46 7.37 -6.37
N TRP A 173 17.06 8.54 -6.18
CA TRP A 173 16.44 9.83 -6.48
C TRP A 173 16.02 9.97 -7.95
N ARG A 174 16.76 9.40 -8.87
CA ARG A 174 16.45 9.39 -10.32
C ARG A 174 15.14 8.67 -10.67
N ALA A 175 14.63 7.84 -9.77
CA ALA A 175 13.37 7.13 -9.97
C ALA A 175 12.13 8.05 -9.97
N VAL A 176 12.26 9.31 -9.51
CA VAL A 176 11.16 10.28 -9.42
C VAL A 176 10.59 10.60 -10.80
N GLU A 177 11.48 10.86 -11.76
CA GLU A 177 11.13 11.25 -13.14
C GLU A 177 10.91 10.05 -14.07
N ALA A 178 11.29 8.86 -13.60
CA ALA A 178 11.22 7.66 -14.42
C ALA A 178 9.77 7.21 -14.67
N SER A 179 9.53 6.71 -15.88
CA SER A 179 8.28 6.05 -16.23
C SER A 179 8.15 4.69 -15.52
N TYR A 180 6.96 4.08 -15.57
CA TYR A 180 6.78 2.72 -15.07
C TYR A 180 7.64 1.72 -15.85
N ALA A 181 7.67 1.84 -17.16
CA ALA A 181 8.43 0.96 -18.06
C ALA A 181 9.95 1.03 -17.80
N ASP A 182 10.48 2.23 -17.49
CA ASP A 182 11.91 2.39 -17.16
C ASP A 182 12.25 1.73 -15.83
N LEU A 183 11.39 1.89 -14.81
CA LEU A 183 11.53 1.22 -13.51
C LEU A 183 11.48 -0.31 -13.67
N GLU A 184 10.55 -0.81 -14.46
CA GLU A 184 10.41 -2.23 -14.75
C GLU A 184 11.64 -2.79 -15.48
N ARG A 185 12.13 -2.07 -16.50
CA ARG A 185 13.32 -2.46 -17.25
C ARG A 185 14.57 -2.52 -16.35
N ASP A 186 14.75 -1.51 -15.51
CA ASP A 186 15.89 -1.45 -14.57
C ASP A 186 15.80 -2.57 -13.53
N TRP A 187 14.58 -2.82 -13.01
CA TRP A 187 14.32 -3.92 -12.09
C TRP A 187 14.65 -5.29 -12.73
N ARG A 188 14.18 -5.55 -13.94
CA ARG A 188 14.46 -6.82 -14.64
C ARG A 188 15.96 -7.06 -14.84
N LYS A 189 16.70 -6.02 -15.21
CA LYS A 189 18.17 -6.09 -15.37
C LYS A 189 18.86 -6.41 -14.04
N ALA A 190 18.47 -5.70 -12.98
CA ALA A 190 19.02 -5.89 -11.64
C ALA A 190 18.66 -7.28 -11.07
N ALA A 191 17.43 -7.74 -11.25
CA ALA A 191 16.96 -9.04 -10.79
C ALA A 191 17.70 -10.20 -11.47
N ARG A 192 17.96 -10.14 -12.77
CA ARG A 192 18.75 -11.15 -13.50
C ARG A 192 20.17 -11.25 -12.95
N LYS A 193 20.84 -10.12 -12.75
CA LYS A 193 22.20 -10.09 -12.18
C LYS A 193 22.23 -10.62 -10.76
N LEU A 194 21.25 -10.23 -9.95
CA LEU A 194 21.14 -10.65 -8.56
C LEU A 194 20.90 -12.16 -8.44
N LYS A 195 20.04 -12.73 -9.29
CA LYS A 195 19.79 -14.19 -9.33
C LYS A 195 21.08 -14.96 -9.66
N LEU A 196 21.84 -14.51 -10.65
CA LEU A 196 23.13 -15.12 -10.98
C LEU A 196 24.12 -15.08 -9.81
N GLN A 197 24.19 -13.95 -9.08
CA GLN A 197 25.03 -13.82 -7.90
C GLN A 197 24.59 -14.70 -6.72
N LEU A 198 23.30 -14.95 -6.58
CA LEU A 198 22.80 -15.89 -5.56
C LEU A 198 23.17 -17.32 -5.90
N LEU A 199 23.01 -17.73 -7.15
CA LEU A 199 23.36 -19.09 -7.61
C LEU A 199 24.87 -19.37 -7.51
N SER A 200 25.75 -18.41 -7.86
CA SER A 200 27.19 -18.59 -7.70
C SER A 200 27.60 -18.76 -6.25
N ARG A 201 27.00 -18.00 -5.32
CA ARG A 201 27.30 -18.15 -3.88
C ARG A 201 26.79 -19.46 -3.26
N GLU A 202 25.79 -20.09 -3.82
CA GLU A 202 25.34 -21.41 -3.39
C GLU A 202 26.34 -22.49 -3.81
N GLN A 203 26.95 -22.36 -4.99
CA GLN A 203 27.99 -23.27 -5.48
C GLN A 203 29.30 -23.16 -4.68
N ASP A 204 29.67 -21.97 -4.22
CA ASP A 204 30.88 -21.75 -3.42
C ASP A 204 30.75 -22.26 -1.97
N LYS A 205 29.54 -22.63 -1.51
CA LYS A 205 29.27 -23.15 -0.17
C LYS A 205 29.17 -24.69 -0.12
N THR A 206 29.14 -25.34 -1.27
CA THR A 206 29.10 -26.81 -1.40
C THR A 206 30.48 -27.36 -1.60
#